data_51aecdbae4fabbfdaab894e99d155852
#
_entry.id   51aecdbae4fabbfdaab894e99d155852
#
_cell.length_a   1.000
_cell.length_b   1.000
_cell.length_c   1.000
_cell.angle_alpha   90.00
_cell.angle_beta   90.00
_cell.angle_gamma   90.00
#
_symmetry.space_group_name_H-M   'P 1'
#
loop_
_entity.id
_entity.type
_entity.pdbx_description
1 polymer ?
#
loop_
_entity_poly.entity_id
_entity_poly.type
_entity_poly.pdbx_seq_one_letter_code
_entity_poly.pdbx_strand_id
1 'polypeptide(L)'
;MADGHLGYVMPIGGVAAYRDKVSVVGVGFDIACGNAAIRTDLKLPQIQGRLRQLADEIQASLSFGVGLKNRAEDAPTNDPLFGDAAWDAVPDRHERDRLRAKAREQLGTVGSGNHYVDVFAAEDDTIWVGVHFGSRGFGFGVAHGFLALSQNKSWGERAPEREVLLDVHAPIGDAYWQLMNLAGRYAYAGREWVARKVVAILGGREVELVHNHHNFAWLEQHGGEKLYVVRKGATPAFPGQKGFVGGSMGDNAVILRGATPADSATRELQARALYSTVHGAGRVMSRTAAAGKRTRKGKVLKPGAISREMMHAWVQKKGVLLRGGGTDESPHVYRRLPDVLEAQGATVEVLHTLRPLVVVMAGADEFDPYKD
;
A
#
# COMPACT_ATOMS: atom_id res chain seq x y z
N MET A 1 -4.87 -7.12 -13.65
CA MET A 1 -4.74 -8.25 -12.73
C MET A 1 -6.14 -8.71 -12.31
N ALA A 2 -6.29 -9.90 -11.74
CA ALA A 2 -7.58 -10.50 -11.37
C ALA A 2 -8.37 -9.69 -10.33
N ASP A 3 -7.70 -8.89 -9.50
CA ASP A 3 -8.30 -7.95 -8.54
C ASP A 3 -8.73 -6.61 -9.16
N GLY A 4 -8.68 -6.45 -10.48
CA GLY A 4 -8.94 -5.22 -11.20
C GLY A 4 -10.29 -4.56 -10.88
N HIS A 5 -10.29 -3.24 -10.65
CA HIS A 5 -11.49 -2.43 -10.37
C HIS A 5 -11.31 -0.97 -10.79
N LEU A 6 -12.36 -0.17 -10.65
CA LEU A 6 -12.37 1.23 -11.07
C LEU A 6 -11.28 2.05 -10.35
N GLY A 7 -10.56 2.85 -11.12
CA GLY A 7 -9.55 3.80 -10.67
C GLY A 7 -9.55 5.05 -11.53
N TYR A 8 -8.81 6.08 -11.12
CA TYR A 8 -8.64 7.30 -11.91
C TYR A 8 -7.74 6.99 -13.11
N VAL A 9 -8.12 7.39 -14.32
CA VAL A 9 -7.39 7.27 -15.60
C VAL A 9 -6.97 5.83 -15.91
N MET A 10 -6.20 5.19 -15.02
CA MET A 10 -5.79 3.80 -15.09
C MET A 10 -6.54 2.99 -14.02
N PRO A 11 -7.12 1.80 -14.34
CA PRO A 11 -7.77 0.96 -13.34
C PRO A 11 -6.77 0.49 -12.27
N ILE A 12 -7.26 0.30 -11.04
CA ILE A 12 -6.51 -0.42 -10.00
C ILE A 12 -6.41 -1.89 -10.46
N GLY A 13 -5.25 -2.52 -10.30
CA GLY A 13 -4.93 -3.81 -10.92
C GLY A 13 -4.39 -3.66 -12.34
N GLY A 14 -4.17 -2.41 -12.81
CA GLY A 14 -3.63 -2.10 -14.12
C GLY A 14 -2.11 -2.15 -14.19
N VAL A 15 -1.61 -2.59 -15.35
CA VAL A 15 -0.17 -2.57 -15.68
C VAL A 15 -0.02 -1.99 -17.09
N ALA A 16 0.87 -1.02 -17.27
CA ALA A 16 1.17 -0.41 -18.55
C ALA A 16 2.69 -0.24 -18.71
N ALA A 17 3.19 -0.46 -19.90
CA ALA A 17 4.60 -0.30 -20.24
C ALA A 17 4.78 0.81 -21.27
N TYR A 18 5.76 1.66 -21.07
CA TYR A 18 6.05 2.81 -21.92
C TYR A 18 7.52 2.82 -22.33
N ARG A 19 7.80 3.26 -23.59
CA ARG A 19 9.15 3.61 -24.01
C ARG A 19 9.43 5.05 -23.63
N ASP A 20 10.51 5.26 -22.89
CA ASP A 20 11.04 6.60 -22.51
C ASP A 20 10.03 7.54 -21.85
N LYS A 21 8.92 6.99 -21.30
CA LYS A 21 7.88 7.79 -20.65
C LYS A 21 7.41 7.14 -19.34
N VAL A 22 6.93 7.98 -18.43
CA VAL A 22 6.30 7.56 -17.18
C VAL A 22 4.98 8.29 -16.98
N SER A 23 3.94 7.56 -16.55
CA SER A 23 2.63 8.12 -16.25
C SER A 23 2.55 8.57 -14.79
N VAL A 24 2.32 9.86 -14.54
CA VAL A 24 2.15 10.40 -13.18
C VAL A 24 0.88 9.85 -12.53
N VAL A 25 -0.25 9.89 -13.24
CA VAL A 25 -1.54 9.41 -12.71
C VAL A 25 -1.64 7.88 -12.76
N GLY A 26 -0.91 7.26 -13.69
CA GLY A 26 -0.76 5.80 -13.75
C GLY A 26 -0.05 5.22 -12.52
N VAL A 27 0.99 5.89 -12.00
CA VAL A 27 1.60 5.55 -10.70
C VAL A 27 0.63 5.83 -9.57
N GLY A 28 -0.13 6.92 -9.65
CA GLY A 28 -1.13 7.32 -8.67
C GLY A 28 -0.61 8.31 -7.62
N PHE A 29 -1.53 8.81 -6.78
CA PHE A 29 -1.22 9.83 -5.78
C PHE A 29 -0.56 9.26 -4.52
N ASP A 30 -0.83 8.01 -4.16
CA ASP A 30 -0.07 7.32 -3.12
C ASP A 30 1.09 6.55 -3.77
N ILE A 31 2.10 7.32 -4.21
CA ILE A 31 3.32 6.75 -4.79
C ILE A 31 3.91 5.72 -3.82
N ALA A 32 4.29 4.56 -4.35
CA ALA A 32 4.88 3.46 -3.60
C ALA A 32 3.96 2.90 -2.49
N CYS A 33 2.61 3.07 -2.60
CA CYS A 33 1.73 2.23 -1.81
C CYS A 33 2.13 0.77 -2.01
N GLY A 34 2.20 0.02 -0.93
CA GLY A 34 2.77 -1.32 -0.97
C GLY A 34 2.68 -2.02 0.37
N ASN A 35 3.18 -3.23 0.37
CA ASN A 35 3.11 -4.14 1.49
C ASN A 35 4.51 -4.49 2.01
N ALA A 36 4.62 -4.72 3.33
CA ALA A 36 5.73 -5.44 3.92
C ALA A 36 5.21 -6.52 4.87
N ALA A 37 5.84 -7.67 4.89
CA ALA A 37 5.56 -8.72 5.85
C ALA A 37 6.85 -9.24 6.46
N ILE A 38 6.92 -9.31 7.79
CA ILE A 38 8.04 -9.88 8.54
C ILE A 38 7.61 -11.23 9.13
N ARG A 39 8.32 -12.30 8.76
CA ARG A 39 8.29 -13.56 9.48
C ARG A 39 9.11 -13.42 10.75
N THR A 40 8.51 -13.76 11.88
CA THR A 40 9.19 -13.71 13.18
C THR A 40 9.67 -15.09 13.61
N ASP A 41 10.47 -15.15 14.66
CA ASP A 41 10.83 -16.37 15.37
C ASP A 41 9.76 -16.84 16.38
N LEU A 42 8.62 -16.13 16.47
CA LEU A 42 7.54 -16.45 17.39
C LEU A 42 6.54 -17.45 16.81
N LYS A 43 5.93 -18.22 17.71
CA LYS A 43 4.77 -19.09 17.44
C LYS A 43 3.53 -18.60 18.19
N LEU A 44 2.35 -18.89 17.65
CA LEU A 44 1.06 -18.46 18.20
C LEU A 44 0.89 -18.71 19.70
N PRO A 45 1.24 -19.88 20.27
CA PRO A 45 1.09 -20.11 21.72
C PRO A 45 1.84 -19.10 22.60
N GLN A 46 2.93 -18.51 22.09
CA GLN A 46 3.74 -17.54 22.85
C GLN A 46 3.06 -16.17 23.02
N ILE A 47 2.12 -15.82 22.13
CA ILE A 47 1.44 -14.51 22.16
C ILE A 47 -0.08 -14.60 22.34
N GLN A 48 -0.67 -15.79 22.20
CA GLN A 48 -2.13 -15.99 22.18
C GLN A 48 -2.83 -15.42 23.42
N GLY A 49 -2.25 -15.58 24.61
CA GLY A 49 -2.84 -15.11 25.86
C GLY A 49 -2.85 -13.58 26.04
N ARG A 50 -2.13 -12.84 25.22
CA ARG A 50 -1.99 -11.37 25.33
C ARG A 50 -2.34 -10.58 24.06
N LEU A 51 -3.03 -11.20 23.11
CA LEU A 51 -3.39 -10.56 21.84
C LEU A 51 -4.13 -9.22 22.00
N ARG A 52 -5.01 -9.10 23.02
CA ARG A 52 -5.71 -7.83 23.30
C ARG A 52 -4.74 -6.73 23.73
N GLN A 53 -3.84 -7.04 24.66
CA GLN A 53 -2.81 -6.11 25.12
C GLN A 53 -1.91 -5.68 23.96
N LEU A 54 -1.47 -6.63 23.13
CA LEU A 54 -0.65 -6.34 21.96
C LEU A 54 -1.37 -5.43 20.94
N ALA A 55 -2.66 -5.66 20.69
CA ALA A 55 -3.47 -4.80 19.82
C ALA A 55 -3.54 -3.35 20.35
N ASP A 56 -3.74 -3.18 21.66
CA ASP A 56 -3.80 -1.86 22.30
C ASP A 56 -2.42 -1.17 22.27
N GLU A 57 -1.35 -1.92 22.51
CA GLU A 57 0.03 -1.41 22.48
C GLU A 57 0.45 -0.99 21.06
N ILE A 58 0.12 -1.78 20.02
CA ILE A 58 0.36 -1.41 18.62
C ILE A 58 -0.39 -0.12 18.28
N GLN A 59 -1.68 -0.02 18.65
CA GLN A 59 -2.47 1.18 18.40
C GLN A 59 -1.93 2.42 19.10
N ALA A 60 -1.42 2.28 20.33
CA ALA A 60 -0.86 3.38 21.12
C ALA A 60 0.53 3.81 20.63
N SER A 61 1.34 2.87 20.13
CA SER A 61 2.73 3.12 19.74
C SER A 61 2.90 3.67 18.33
N LEU A 62 1.91 3.52 17.45
CA LEU A 62 1.96 3.93 16.05
C LEU A 62 0.95 5.04 15.75
N SER A 63 1.26 5.86 14.75
CA SER A 63 0.39 6.97 14.34
C SER A 63 -0.49 6.54 13.15
N PHE A 64 -1.79 6.37 13.41
CA PHE A 64 -2.81 6.09 12.41
C PHE A 64 -3.63 7.34 12.15
N GLY A 65 -3.80 7.76 10.89
CA GLY A 65 -4.63 8.89 10.53
C GLY A 65 -4.03 9.82 9.47
N VAL A 66 -4.89 10.68 8.88
CA VAL A 66 -4.50 11.62 7.84
C VAL A 66 -3.65 12.76 8.43
N GLY A 67 -2.48 12.98 7.86
CA GLY A 67 -1.64 14.13 8.20
C GLY A 67 -0.97 14.08 9.57
N LEU A 68 -1.09 12.95 10.28
CA LEU A 68 -0.45 12.80 11.60
C LEU A 68 1.08 12.69 11.46
N LYS A 69 1.75 13.05 12.57
CA LYS A 69 3.20 12.95 12.71
C LYS A 69 3.57 11.68 13.48
N ASN A 70 4.74 11.15 13.20
CA ASN A 70 5.31 10.10 14.02
C ASN A 70 5.80 10.71 15.35
N ARG A 71 5.24 10.26 16.45
CA ARG A 71 5.53 10.76 17.82
C ARG A 71 6.35 9.79 18.66
N ALA A 72 6.80 8.68 18.06
CA ALA A 72 7.66 7.74 18.76
C ALA A 72 9.02 8.38 19.09
N GLU A 73 9.59 8.04 20.24
CA GLU A 73 10.90 8.54 20.65
C GLU A 73 12.00 8.12 19.67
N ASP A 74 11.87 6.92 19.10
CA ASP A 74 12.75 6.34 18.09
C ASP A 74 12.29 6.60 16.65
N ALA A 75 11.42 7.62 16.41
CA ALA A 75 10.99 7.98 15.08
C ALA A 75 12.19 8.26 14.14
N PRO A 76 12.20 7.74 12.89
CA PRO A 76 13.38 7.80 12.01
C PRO A 76 13.53 9.19 11.34
N THR A 77 13.50 10.25 12.14
CA THR A 77 13.56 11.64 11.67
C THR A 77 14.91 12.05 11.07
N ASN A 78 15.97 11.27 11.33
CA ASN A 78 17.34 11.51 10.85
C ASN A 78 17.76 10.51 9.77
N ASP A 79 16.79 9.87 9.10
CA ASP A 79 17.08 8.93 8.01
C ASP A 79 17.91 9.64 6.91
N PRO A 80 18.92 8.95 6.33
CA PRO A 80 19.77 9.50 5.26
C PRO A 80 18.98 9.99 4.01
N LEU A 81 17.78 9.48 3.80
CA LEU A 81 16.87 9.92 2.73
C LEU A 81 16.62 11.45 2.74
N PHE A 82 16.70 12.09 3.90
CA PHE A 82 16.47 13.54 4.00
C PHE A 82 17.68 14.40 3.53
N GLY A 83 18.82 13.77 3.28
CA GLY A 83 20.00 14.37 2.65
C GLY A 83 20.19 13.99 1.18
N ASP A 84 19.26 13.25 0.58
CA ASP A 84 19.36 12.79 -0.81
C ASP A 84 19.29 13.96 -1.82
N ALA A 85 20.16 13.92 -2.84
CA ALA A 85 20.18 14.95 -3.88
C ALA A 85 18.89 15.03 -4.71
N ALA A 86 18.09 13.96 -4.77
CA ALA A 86 16.81 13.96 -5.47
C ALA A 86 15.82 15.03 -4.95
N TRP A 87 15.99 15.53 -3.72
CA TRP A 87 15.19 16.64 -3.23
C TRP A 87 15.36 17.92 -4.07
N ASP A 88 16.52 18.12 -4.71
CA ASP A 88 16.78 19.28 -5.56
C ASP A 88 15.96 19.27 -6.86
N ALA A 89 15.34 18.14 -7.21
CA ALA A 89 14.40 18.01 -8.32
C ALA A 89 13.03 18.68 -8.05
N VAL A 90 12.72 19.09 -6.83
CA VAL A 90 11.57 19.98 -6.55
C VAL A 90 11.92 21.40 -7.02
N PRO A 91 11.19 21.97 -8.00
CA PRO A 91 11.63 23.21 -8.67
C PRO A 91 11.70 24.44 -7.76
N ASP A 92 10.81 24.53 -6.79
CA ASP A 92 10.73 25.63 -5.85
C ASP A 92 11.36 25.26 -4.50
N ARG A 93 12.31 26.09 -4.04
CA ARG A 93 13.05 25.85 -2.79
C ARG A 93 12.14 25.83 -1.56
N HIS A 94 11.17 26.73 -1.48
CA HIS A 94 10.26 26.80 -0.34
C HIS A 94 9.38 25.55 -0.29
N GLU A 95 8.84 25.13 -1.43
CA GLU A 95 8.03 23.90 -1.54
C GLU A 95 8.87 22.65 -1.25
N ARG A 96 10.12 22.59 -1.71
CA ARG A 96 11.05 21.52 -1.36
C ARG A 96 11.25 21.40 0.14
N ASP A 97 11.58 22.51 0.80
CA ASP A 97 11.88 22.50 2.23
C ASP A 97 10.62 22.14 3.05
N ARG A 98 9.46 22.64 2.64
CA ARG A 98 8.15 22.29 3.22
C ARG A 98 7.82 20.81 3.04
N LEU A 99 8.01 20.27 1.84
CA LEU A 99 7.73 18.86 1.52
C LEU A 99 8.66 17.93 2.28
N ARG A 100 9.97 18.26 2.34
CA ARG A 100 10.98 17.50 3.08
C ARG A 100 10.74 17.53 4.60
N ALA A 101 10.35 18.67 5.16
CA ALA A 101 9.97 18.76 6.57
C ALA A 101 8.75 17.89 6.89
N LYS A 102 7.71 17.94 6.05
CA LYS A 102 6.52 17.09 6.19
C LYS A 102 6.87 15.60 6.08
N ALA A 103 7.72 15.24 5.12
CA ALA A 103 8.18 13.85 4.97
C ALA A 103 8.91 13.37 6.23
N ARG A 104 9.79 14.19 6.80
CA ARG A 104 10.51 13.88 8.04
C ARG A 104 9.58 13.63 9.23
N GLU A 105 8.54 14.44 9.36
CA GLU A 105 7.53 14.28 10.41
C GLU A 105 6.65 13.03 10.24
N GLN A 106 6.47 12.57 9.01
CA GLN A 106 5.54 11.49 8.68
C GLN A 106 6.20 10.12 8.45
N LEU A 107 7.52 10.02 8.41
CA LEU A 107 8.19 8.73 8.22
C LEU A 107 7.84 7.78 9.38
N GLY A 108 7.35 6.58 9.04
CA GLY A 108 6.86 5.61 10.01
C GLY A 108 5.45 5.87 10.55
N THR A 109 4.64 6.76 9.91
CA THR A 109 3.19 6.82 10.17
C THR A 109 2.45 5.88 9.23
N VAL A 110 1.32 5.32 9.65
CA VAL A 110 0.53 4.37 8.86
C VAL A 110 -0.46 5.08 7.92
N GLY A 111 -1.16 6.12 8.40
CA GLY A 111 -2.16 6.85 7.66
C GLY A 111 -3.57 6.32 7.85
N SER A 112 -4.43 6.47 6.85
CA SER A 112 -5.86 6.15 6.90
C SER A 112 -6.32 5.32 5.69
N GLY A 113 -7.63 5.13 5.57
CA GLY A 113 -8.24 4.34 4.51
C GLY A 113 -7.93 2.86 4.68
N ASN A 114 -7.47 2.22 3.60
CA ASN A 114 -7.10 0.80 3.60
C ASN A 114 -5.70 0.52 4.17
N HIS A 115 -5.04 1.50 4.80
CA HIS A 115 -3.75 1.28 5.44
C HIS A 115 -3.92 0.57 6.78
N TYR A 116 -3.08 -0.43 7.03
CA TYR A 116 -3.20 -1.29 8.19
C TYR A 116 -1.85 -1.76 8.73
N VAL A 117 -1.93 -2.26 9.96
CA VAL A 117 -0.88 -3.04 10.63
C VAL A 117 -1.54 -4.28 11.22
N ASP A 118 -1.13 -5.44 10.77
CA ASP A 118 -1.74 -6.71 11.13
C ASP A 118 -0.73 -7.68 11.74
N VAL A 119 -1.22 -8.52 12.65
CA VAL A 119 -0.50 -9.68 13.17
C VAL A 119 -1.22 -10.93 12.69
N PHE A 120 -0.49 -11.84 12.09
CA PHE A 120 -1.00 -13.08 11.50
C PHE A 120 -0.37 -14.32 12.12
N ALA A 121 -1.07 -15.46 12.01
CA ALA A 121 -0.51 -16.79 12.14
C ALA A 121 -0.52 -17.50 10.78
N ALA A 122 0.60 -18.08 10.40
CA ALA A 122 0.69 -19.00 9.27
C ALA A 122 0.14 -20.39 9.62
N GLU A 123 0.13 -21.32 8.65
CA GLU A 123 -0.40 -22.68 8.83
C GLU A 123 0.35 -23.49 9.89
N ASP A 124 1.60 -23.16 10.13
CA ASP A 124 2.49 -23.80 11.12
C ASP A 124 2.58 -23.00 12.44
N ASP A 125 1.61 -22.12 12.68
CA ASP A 125 1.55 -21.19 13.81
C ASP A 125 2.67 -20.16 13.88
N THR A 126 3.53 -20.03 12.87
CA THR A 126 4.54 -18.96 12.82
C THR A 126 3.86 -17.60 12.76
N ILE A 127 4.32 -16.67 13.60
CA ILE A 127 3.78 -15.31 13.63
C ILE A 127 4.43 -14.46 12.54
N TRP A 128 3.58 -13.75 11.81
CA TRP A 128 3.95 -12.75 10.82
C TRP A 128 3.36 -11.39 11.19
N VAL A 129 4.11 -10.34 10.91
CA VAL A 129 3.64 -8.95 10.98
C VAL A 129 3.50 -8.44 9.56
N GLY A 130 2.31 -7.96 9.19
CA GLY A 130 2.04 -7.36 7.88
C GLY A 130 1.68 -5.90 8.01
N VAL A 131 2.20 -5.05 7.11
CA VAL A 131 1.88 -3.64 7.05
C VAL A 131 1.58 -3.20 5.62
N HIS A 132 0.65 -2.25 5.47
CA HIS A 132 0.21 -1.71 4.19
C HIS A 132 0.07 -0.20 4.26
N PHE A 133 0.92 0.53 3.57
CA PHE A 133 0.82 1.98 3.31
C PHE A 133 1.88 2.43 2.29
N GLY A 134 1.76 3.68 1.80
CA GLY A 134 2.66 4.27 0.82
C GLY A 134 3.56 5.37 1.38
N SER A 135 3.94 6.31 0.51
CA SER A 135 4.88 7.41 0.79
C SER A 135 4.26 8.59 1.53
N ARG A 136 3.07 8.42 2.09
CA ARG A 136 2.37 9.42 2.89
C ARG A 136 2.20 10.73 2.11
N GLY A 137 2.17 11.86 2.83
CA GLY A 137 2.06 13.18 2.23
C GLY A 137 3.22 13.61 1.34
N PHE A 138 4.34 12.88 1.36
CA PHE A 138 5.47 13.11 0.46
C PHE A 138 5.10 12.73 -0.98
N GLY A 139 4.79 11.47 -1.25
CA GLY A 139 4.43 11.02 -2.60
C GLY A 139 3.19 11.72 -3.15
N PHE A 140 2.19 11.98 -2.29
CA PHE A 140 1.03 12.78 -2.67
C PHE A 140 1.44 14.17 -3.17
N GLY A 141 2.35 14.86 -2.45
CA GLY A 141 2.87 16.17 -2.86
C GLY A 141 3.64 16.11 -4.18
N VAL A 142 4.44 15.06 -4.38
CA VAL A 142 5.17 14.83 -5.64
C VAL A 142 4.19 14.64 -6.80
N ALA A 143 3.23 13.72 -6.69
CA ALA A 143 2.28 13.44 -7.75
C ALA A 143 1.44 14.67 -8.13
N HIS A 144 0.92 15.41 -7.14
CA HIS A 144 0.18 16.66 -7.38
C HIS A 144 1.04 17.76 -7.98
N GLY A 145 2.28 17.92 -7.50
CA GLY A 145 3.21 18.91 -8.03
C GLY A 145 3.49 18.69 -9.52
N PHE A 146 3.84 17.47 -9.91
CA PHE A 146 4.12 17.15 -11.31
C PHE A 146 2.86 17.14 -12.19
N LEU A 147 1.71 16.76 -11.66
CA LEU A 147 0.44 16.89 -12.37
C LEU A 147 0.12 18.38 -12.68
N ALA A 148 0.40 19.29 -11.75
CA ALA A 148 0.25 20.73 -11.96
C ALA A 148 1.23 21.25 -13.00
N LEU A 149 2.54 20.99 -12.82
CA LEU A 149 3.60 21.43 -13.74
C LEU A 149 3.37 20.95 -15.17
N SER A 150 2.94 19.69 -15.36
CA SER A 150 2.64 19.12 -16.68
C SER A 150 1.47 19.81 -17.39
N GLN A 151 0.70 20.61 -16.68
CA GLN A 151 -0.44 21.38 -17.18
C GLN A 151 -0.16 22.90 -17.18
N ASN A 152 1.11 23.30 -17.14
CA ASN A 152 1.59 24.68 -17.10
C ASN A 152 1.04 25.48 -15.89
N LYS A 153 0.91 24.81 -14.74
CA LYS A 153 0.49 25.41 -13.48
C LYS A 153 1.65 25.44 -12.49
N SER A 154 1.52 26.23 -11.44
CA SER A 154 2.49 26.28 -10.36
C SER A 154 2.47 24.99 -9.51
N TRP A 155 3.60 24.65 -8.87
CA TRP A 155 3.67 23.53 -7.93
C TRP A 155 2.63 23.69 -6.80
N GLY A 156 1.86 22.63 -6.57
CA GLY A 156 0.81 22.64 -5.55
C GLY A 156 -0.53 23.28 -5.98
N GLU A 157 -0.61 23.87 -7.17
CA GLU A 157 -1.87 24.34 -7.73
C GLU A 157 -2.75 23.16 -8.15
N ARG A 158 -4.05 23.28 -7.94
CA ARG A 158 -5.01 22.23 -8.32
C ARG A 158 -5.06 22.03 -9.83
N ALA A 159 -4.80 20.83 -10.28
CA ALA A 159 -4.87 20.42 -11.67
C ALA A 159 -5.88 19.28 -11.86
N PRO A 160 -6.60 19.21 -13.00
CA PRO A 160 -7.47 18.09 -13.34
C PRO A 160 -6.69 16.78 -13.42
N GLU A 161 -7.30 15.71 -12.91
CA GLU A 161 -6.76 14.35 -13.00
C GLU A 161 -6.99 13.80 -14.41
N ARG A 162 -5.97 13.87 -15.23
CA ARG A 162 -5.95 13.33 -16.59
C ARG A 162 -4.64 12.60 -16.84
N GLU A 163 -4.62 11.74 -17.87
CA GLU A 163 -3.38 11.08 -18.26
C GLU A 163 -2.31 12.10 -18.63
N VAL A 164 -1.15 11.92 -18.01
CA VAL A 164 0.06 12.70 -18.25
C VAL A 164 1.23 11.74 -18.35
N LEU A 165 1.81 11.70 -19.54
CA LEU A 165 3.04 10.96 -19.82
C LEU A 165 4.21 11.94 -19.88
N LEU A 166 5.14 11.83 -18.96
CA LEU A 166 6.37 12.61 -18.94
C LEU A 166 7.48 11.83 -19.64
N ASP A 167 8.17 12.50 -20.58
CA ASP A 167 9.38 11.97 -21.19
C ASP A 167 10.50 11.98 -20.16
N VAL A 168 11.06 10.83 -19.84
CA VAL A 168 12.07 10.67 -18.78
C VAL A 168 13.41 11.32 -19.11
N HIS A 169 13.65 11.65 -20.38
CA HIS A 169 14.83 12.36 -20.84
C HIS A 169 14.64 13.88 -20.84
N ALA A 170 13.41 14.36 -20.71
CA ALA A 170 13.12 15.78 -20.52
C ALA A 170 13.30 16.17 -19.04
N PRO A 171 13.69 17.43 -18.74
CA PRO A 171 13.95 17.86 -17.35
C PRO A 171 12.82 17.57 -16.37
N ILE A 172 11.55 17.76 -16.79
CA ILE A 172 10.39 17.51 -15.94
C ILE A 172 10.18 16.01 -15.68
N GLY A 173 10.42 15.15 -16.66
CA GLY A 173 10.27 13.71 -16.51
C GLY A 173 11.40 13.08 -15.69
N ASP A 174 12.63 13.54 -15.87
CA ASP A 174 13.78 13.14 -15.06
C ASP A 174 13.58 13.55 -13.58
N ALA A 175 13.14 14.79 -13.34
CA ALA A 175 12.82 15.28 -12.01
C ALA A 175 11.73 14.44 -11.33
N TYR A 176 10.65 14.12 -12.06
CA TYR A 176 9.60 13.22 -11.54
C TYR A 176 10.15 11.83 -11.22
N TRP A 177 10.96 11.26 -12.13
CA TRP A 177 11.56 9.94 -11.94
C TRP A 177 12.45 9.88 -10.69
N GLN A 178 13.29 10.89 -10.46
CA GLN A 178 14.14 10.99 -9.28
C GLN A 178 13.30 11.05 -7.98
N LEU A 179 12.28 11.93 -7.93
CA LEU A 179 11.44 12.11 -6.75
C LEU A 179 10.50 10.92 -6.49
N MET A 180 9.99 10.28 -7.55
CA MET A 180 9.21 9.05 -7.43
C MET A 180 10.07 7.93 -6.82
N ASN A 181 11.32 7.77 -7.28
CA ASN A 181 12.25 6.78 -6.72
C ASN A 181 12.62 7.10 -5.26
N LEU A 182 12.80 8.37 -4.91
CA LEU A 182 13.01 8.78 -3.53
C LEU A 182 11.78 8.45 -2.67
N ALA A 183 10.56 8.70 -3.17
CA ALA A 183 9.32 8.33 -2.49
C ALA A 183 9.19 6.80 -2.32
N GLY A 184 9.70 6.01 -3.27
CA GLY A 184 9.80 4.55 -3.16
C GLY A 184 10.67 4.13 -1.97
N ARG A 185 11.90 4.65 -1.88
CA ARG A 185 12.82 4.37 -0.77
C ARG A 185 12.24 4.83 0.57
N TYR A 186 11.60 6.01 0.59
CA TYR A 186 10.90 6.53 1.75
C TYR A 186 9.79 5.59 2.25
N ALA A 187 8.96 5.07 1.33
CA ALA A 187 7.90 4.15 1.70
C ALA A 187 8.46 2.81 2.22
N TYR A 188 9.58 2.33 1.67
CA TYR A 188 10.28 1.16 2.20
C TYR A 188 10.75 1.42 3.63
N ALA A 189 11.53 2.48 3.86
CA ALA A 189 12.02 2.82 5.18
C ALA A 189 10.89 2.94 6.22
N GLY A 190 9.77 3.57 5.84
CA GLY A 190 8.60 3.71 6.70
C GLY A 190 7.96 2.39 7.08
N ARG A 191 7.70 1.50 6.10
CA ARG A 191 7.11 0.17 6.35
C ARG A 191 8.03 -0.72 7.17
N GLU A 192 9.32 -0.70 6.89
CA GLU A 192 10.31 -1.47 7.66
C GLU A 192 10.36 -1.02 9.12
N TRP A 193 10.41 0.29 9.36
CA TRP A 193 10.39 0.82 10.73
C TRP A 193 9.12 0.38 11.48
N VAL A 194 7.94 0.53 10.86
CA VAL A 194 6.67 0.13 11.48
C VAL A 194 6.62 -1.36 11.75
N ALA A 195 6.97 -2.20 10.77
CA ALA A 195 6.92 -3.65 10.93
C ALA A 195 7.90 -4.13 12.01
N ARG A 196 9.14 -3.61 12.05
CA ARG A 196 10.14 -3.92 13.09
C ARG A 196 9.71 -3.43 14.47
N LYS A 197 9.05 -2.26 14.56
CA LYS A 197 8.48 -1.77 15.82
C LYS A 197 7.44 -2.73 16.37
N VAL A 198 6.56 -3.26 15.50
CA VAL A 198 5.56 -4.25 15.90
C VAL A 198 6.22 -5.57 16.32
N VAL A 199 7.23 -6.05 15.58
CA VAL A 199 8.00 -7.26 15.97
C VAL A 199 8.59 -7.09 17.38
N ALA A 200 9.15 -5.90 17.70
CA ALA A 200 9.68 -5.60 19.03
C ALA A 200 8.57 -5.59 20.11
N ILE A 201 7.39 -5.02 19.82
CA ILE A 201 6.22 -5.06 20.71
C ILE A 201 5.78 -6.51 20.98
N LEU A 202 5.82 -7.38 19.97
CA LEU A 202 5.52 -8.80 20.15
C LEU A 202 6.56 -9.54 20.99
N GLY A 203 7.77 -8.98 21.12
CA GLY A 203 8.92 -9.60 21.80
C GLY A 203 9.65 -10.63 20.95
N GLY A 204 9.53 -10.53 19.62
CA GLY A 204 10.16 -11.42 18.65
C GLY A 204 11.36 -10.80 17.95
N ARG A 205 11.90 -11.56 16.99
CA ARG A 205 12.97 -11.13 16.07
C ARG A 205 12.58 -11.37 14.62
N GLU A 206 13.04 -10.49 13.74
CA GLU A 206 12.90 -10.64 12.30
C GLU A 206 13.71 -11.86 11.82
N VAL A 207 13.05 -12.74 11.06
CA VAL A 207 13.67 -13.90 10.39
C VAL A 207 13.72 -13.71 8.88
N GLU A 208 12.67 -13.09 8.32
CA GLU A 208 12.55 -12.84 6.88
C GLU A 208 11.69 -11.60 6.66
N LEU A 209 12.08 -10.76 5.69
CA LEU A 209 11.30 -9.63 5.22
C LEU A 209 10.87 -9.86 3.78
N VAL A 210 9.57 -9.80 3.51
CA VAL A 210 8.97 -9.73 2.17
C VAL A 210 8.43 -8.33 1.97
N HIS A 211 8.89 -7.61 0.92
CA HIS A 211 8.60 -6.20 0.76
C HIS A 211 8.36 -5.84 -0.72
N ASN A 212 7.26 -5.19 -1.04
CA ASN A 212 6.90 -4.81 -2.40
C ASN A 212 6.08 -3.51 -2.46
N HIS A 213 6.29 -2.72 -3.52
CA HIS A 213 5.34 -1.69 -3.95
C HIS A 213 4.31 -2.30 -4.89
N HIS A 214 3.15 -1.65 -5.01
CA HIS A 214 2.13 -1.97 -6.02
C HIS A 214 1.55 -0.72 -6.71
N ASN A 215 1.99 0.50 -6.33
CA ASN A 215 1.73 1.75 -7.04
C ASN A 215 3.08 2.41 -7.35
N PHE A 216 3.72 2.00 -8.44
CA PHE A 216 5.07 2.46 -8.75
C PHE A 216 5.38 2.28 -10.24
N ALA A 217 6.51 2.82 -10.70
CA ALA A 217 7.07 2.54 -12.00
C ALA A 217 8.50 2.01 -11.87
N TRP A 218 8.83 1.01 -12.70
CA TRP A 218 10.15 0.38 -12.76
C TRP A 218 10.70 0.43 -14.17
N LEU A 219 11.99 0.65 -14.30
CA LEU A 219 12.71 0.42 -15.55
C LEU A 219 13.09 -1.07 -15.62
N GLU A 220 12.44 -1.79 -16.50
CA GLU A 220 12.55 -3.26 -16.62
C GLU A 220 12.91 -3.69 -18.03
N GLN A 221 13.45 -4.91 -18.18
CA GLN A 221 13.79 -5.51 -19.46
C GLN A 221 12.68 -6.49 -19.88
N HIS A 222 12.02 -6.22 -21.00
CA HIS A 222 10.97 -7.07 -21.54
C HIS A 222 11.16 -7.26 -23.04
N GLY A 223 11.21 -8.54 -23.52
CA GLY A 223 11.33 -8.84 -24.92
C GLY A 223 12.54 -8.21 -25.64
N GLY A 224 13.64 -7.98 -24.90
CA GLY A 224 14.84 -7.32 -25.43
C GLY A 224 14.82 -5.79 -25.36
N GLU A 225 13.73 -5.18 -24.90
CA GLU A 225 13.56 -3.72 -24.77
C GLU A 225 13.56 -3.28 -23.30
N LYS A 226 14.09 -2.08 -23.01
CA LYS A 226 13.94 -1.39 -21.74
C LYS A 226 12.62 -0.63 -21.73
N LEU A 227 11.73 -0.93 -20.77
CA LEU A 227 10.42 -0.33 -20.64
C LEU A 227 10.22 0.22 -19.24
N TYR A 228 9.54 1.36 -19.14
CA TYR A 228 9.04 1.89 -17.89
C TYR A 228 7.70 1.24 -17.58
N VAL A 229 7.71 0.23 -16.71
CA VAL A 229 6.52 -0.55 -16.35
C VAL A 229 5.85 0.09 -15.16
N VAL A 230 4.69 0.68 -15.40
CA VAL A 230 3.84 1.31 -14.39
C VAL A 230 2.84 0.29 -13.89
N ARG A 231 2.80 0.09 -12.57
CA ARG A 231 1.81 -0.75 -11.89
C ARG A 231 1.00 0.12 -10.93
N LYS A 232 -0.32 0.00 -11.04
CA LYS A 232 -1.29 0.66 -10.16
C LYS A 232 -2.18 -0.40 -9.52
N GLY A 233 -1.92 -0.70 -8.25
CA GLY A 233 -2.57 -1.82 -7.59
C GLY A 233 -2.20 -3.15 -8.24
N ALA A 234 -0.95 -3.32 -8.62
CA ALA A 234 -0.40 -4.56 -9.13
C ALA A 234 1.03 -4.75 -8.61
N THR A 235 1.39 -5.98 -8.26
CA THR A 235 2.65 -6.32 -7.61
C THR A 235 3.59 -6.96 -8.62
N PRO A 236 4.89 -6.60 -8.67
CA PRO A 236 5.88 -7.35 -9.43
C PRO A 236 5.96 -8.80 -8.95
N ALA A 237 6.01 -9.75 -9.88
CA ALA A 237 6.06 -11.19 -9.61
C ALA A 237 6.92 -11.92 -10.65
N PHE A 238 8.18 -11.51 -10.77
CA PHE A 238 9.15 -12.25 -11.57
C PHE A 238 9.36 -13.67 -10.99
N PRO A 239 9.80 -14.64 -11.79
CA PRO A 239 10.06 -15.98 -11.30
C PRO A 239 10.91 -15.99 -10.02
N GLY A 240 10.39 -16.60 -8.94
CA GLY A 240 11.05 -16.65 -7.64
C GLY A 240 10.88 -15.40 -6.75
N GLN A 241 10.43 -14.27 -7.30
CA GLN A 241 10.21 -13.04 -6.53
C GLN A 241 9.04 -13.21 -5.56
N LYS A 242 9.28 -13.00 -4.26
CA LYS A 242 8.25 -13.05 -3.23
C LYS A 242 7.45 -11.76 -3.17
N GLY A 243 6.17 -11.88 -2.81
CA GLY A 243 5.26 -10.78 -2.53
C GLY A 243 4.33 -11.08 -1.37
N PHE A 244 3.93 -10.05 -0.64
CA PHE A 244 2.86 -10.12 0.34
C PHE A 244 1.60 -9.50 -0.25
N VAL A 245 0.50 -10.26 -0.25
CA VAL A 245 -0.81 -9.83 -0.76
C VAL A 245 -1.82 -9.87 0.37
N GLY A 246 -2.34 -8.69 0.73
CA GLY A 246 -3.30 -8.54 1.81
C GLY A 246 -4.70 -9.03 1.43
N GLY A 247 -5.40 -9.61 2.39
CA GLY A 247 -6.85 -9.84 2.34
C GLY A 247 -7.63 -8.58 2.77
N SER A 248 -8.82 -8.77 3.32
CA SER A 248 -9.56 -7.73 4.03
C SER A 248 -9.42 -7.92 5.56
N MET A 249 -9.97 -6.97 6.36
CA MET A 249 -9.88 -7.01 7.83
C MET A 249 -10.57 -8.24 8.48
N GLY A 250 -10.24 -9.41 8.19
CA GLY A 250 -10.85 -10.65 8.72
C GLY A 250 -10.73 -11.81 7.76
N ASP A 251 -10.18 -11.55 6.56
CA ASP A 251 -9.85 -12.59 5.60
C ASP A 251 -8.33 -12.85 5.60
N ASN A 252 -7.95 -14.04 5.17
CA ASN A 252 -6.55 -14.42 5.09
C ASN A 252 -5.79 -13.55 4.08
N ALA A 253 -4.54 -13.27 4.39
CA ALA A 253 -3.54 -12.76 3.46
C ALA A 253 -2.64 -13.91 2.98
N VAL A 254 -1.75 -13.66 2.01
CA VAL A 254 -0.81 -14.67 1.53
C VAL A 254 0.60 -14.10 1.33
N ILE A 255 1.59 -14.95 1.55
CA ILE A 255 2.92 -14.79 0.95
C ILE A 255 2.92 -15.65 -0.32
N LEU A 256 3.20 -15.02 -1.44
CA LEU A 256 3.32 -15.70 -2.73
C LEU A 256 4.68 -15.45 -3.36
N ARG A 257 4.97 -16.18 -4.43
CA ARG A 257 6.10 -15.87 -5.32
C ARG A 257 5.68 -15.99 -6.78
N GLY A 258 6.35 -15.29 -7.66
CA GLY A 258 6.24 -15.52 -9.10
C GLY A 258 6.63 -16.97 -9.40
N ALA A 259 5.76 -17.70 -10.08
CA ALA A 259 6.00 -19.11 -10.42
C ALA A 259 7.23 -19.27 -11.33
N THR A 260 7.87 -20.43 -11.25
CA THR A 260 8.94 -20.85 -12.16
C THR A 260 8.42 -22.01 -13.01
N PRO A 261 7.48 -21.75 -13.95
CA PRO A 261 6.76 -22.79 -14.66
C PRO A 261 7.64 -23.53 -15.64
N ALA A 262 7.46 -24.86 -15.74
CA ALA A 262 8.09 -25.67 -16.75
C ALA A 262 7.44 -25.51 -18.14
N ASP A 263 6.13 -25.25 -18.18
CA ASP A 263 5.36 -25.11 -19.42
C ASP A 263 5.51 -23.73 -20.07
N SER A 264 5.44 -23.71 -21.41
CA SER A 264 5.59 -22.49 -22.21
C SER A 264 4.38 -21.55 -22.12
N ALA A 265 3.18 -22.10 -21.92
CA ALA A 265 1.95 -21.30 -21.88
C ALA A 265 1.92 -20.40 -20.64
N THR A 266 2.27 -20.92 -19.47
CA THR A 266 2.36 -20.12 -18.23
C THR A 266 3.48 -19.07 -18.32
N ARG A 267 4.64 -19.42 -18.91
CA ARG A 267 5.72 -18.44 -19.16
C ARG A 267 5.26 -17.29 -20.06
N GLU A 268 4.48 -17.60 -21.11
CA GLU A 268 3.93 -16.59 -22.02
C GLU A 268 2.91 -15.69 -21.29
N LEU A 269 2.04 -16.26 -20.45
CA LEU A 269 1.11 -15.48 -19.64
C LEU A 269 1.84 -14.53 -18.67
N GLN A 270 2.92 -14.99 -18.00
CA GLN A 270 3.75 -14.14 -17.16
C GLN A 270 4.38 -12.99 -17.95
N ALA A 271 4.94 -13.26 -19.12
CA ALA A 271 5.55 -12.25 -19.98
C ALA A 271 4.50 -11.23 -20.49
N ARG A 272 3.32 -11.67 -20.91
CA ARG A 272 2.19 -10.81 -21.32
C ARG A 272 1.66 -9.96 -20.16
N ALA A 273 1.69 -10.48 -18.94
CA ALA A 273 1.36 -9.72 -17.73
C ALA A 273 2.52 -8.82 -17.24
N LEU A 274 3.61 -8.72 -17.99
CA LEU A 274 4.83 -8.00 -17.59
C LEU A 274 5.29 -8.44 -16.19
N TYR A 275 5.27 -9.74 -15.94
CA TYR A 275 5.63 -10.36 -14.65
C TYR A 275 4.96 -9.68 -13.46
N SER A 276 3.64 -9.49 -13.55
CA SER A 276 2.84 -8.81 -12.53
C SER A 276 1.74 -9.72 -11.98
N THR A 277 1.36 -9.49 -10.73
CA THR A 277 0.27 -10.19 -10.04
C THR A 277 -0.62 -9.21 -9.29
N VAL A 278 -1.66 -9.71 -8.65
CA VAL A 278 -2.59 -8.98 -7.81
C VAL A 278 -1.88 -8.31 -6.62
N HIS A 279 -2.44 -7.22 -6.10
CA HIS A 279 -1.94 -6.50 -4.93
C HIS A 279 -2.77 -6.78 -3.66
N GLY A 280 -4.01 -7.24 -3.83
CA GLY A 280 -4.97 -7.50 -2.77
C GLY A 280 -6.21 -8.20 -3.29
N ALA A 281 -7.30 -8.11 -2.53
CA ALA A 281 -8.59 -8.73 -2.91
C ALA A 281 -9.35 -7.93 -3.97
N GLY A 282 -9.10 -6.63 -4.10
CA GLY A 282 -9.82 -5.75 -5.03
C GLY A 282 -11.24 -5.40 -4.58
N ARG A 283 -11.60 -4.13 -4.70
CA ARG A 283 -12.92 -3.62 -4.26
C ARG A 283 -14.02 -3.97 -5.26
N VAL A 284 -15.21 -4.21 -4.72
CA VAL A 284 -16.46 -4.36 -5.50
C VAL A 284 -17.42 -3.18 -5.27
N MET A 285 -17.08 -2.27 -4.36
CA MET A 285 -17.92 -1.13 -3.98
C MET A 285 -17.05 0.07 -3.63
N SER A 286 -17.49 1.30 -4.00
CA SER A 286 -16.79 2.53 -3.61
C SER A 286 -16.91 2.78 -2.09
N ARG A 287 -15.97 3.56 -1.54
CA ARG A 287 -16.00 3.94 -0.11
C ARG A 287 -17.28 4.67 0.25
N THR A 288 -17.71 5.60 -0.59
CA THR A 288 -18.95 6.36 -0.40
C THR A 288 -20.19 5.46 -0.47
N ALA A 289 -20.24 4.47 -1.36
CA ALA A 289 -21.35 3.53 -1.41
C ALA A 289 -21.40 2.65 -0.15
N ALA A 290 -20.27 2.22 0.35
CA ALA A 290 -20.15 1.39 1.55
C ALA A 290 -20.52 2.14 2.84
N ALA A 291 -19.87 3.27 3.13
CA ALA A 291 -20.03 4.02 4.39
C ALA A 291 -21.14 5.06 4.36
N GLY A 292 -21.66 5.42 3.17
CA GLY A 292 -22.59 6.51 2.98
C GLY A 292 -21.91 7.88 2.98
N LYS A 293 -22.72 8.95 2.93
CA LYS A 293 -22.27 10.34 3.03
C LYS A 293 -22.75 10.96 4.33
N ARG A 294 -21.84 11.67 5.01
CA ARG A 294 -22.12 12.44 6.21
C ARG A 294 -21.62 13.87 6.07
N THR A 295 -22.25 14.80 6.74
CA THR A 295 -21.68 16.15 6.91
C THR A 295 -20.51 16.09 7.86
N ARG A 296 -19.65 17.13 7.88
CA ARG A 296 -18.56 17.28 8.86
C ARG A 296 -19.05 17.24 10.33
N LYS A 297 -20.33 17.57 10.56
CA LYS A 297 -20.99 17.50 11.89
C LYS A 297 -21.65 16.14 12.16
N GLY A 298 -21.38 15.10 11.33
CA GLY A 298 -21.89 13.73 11.52
C GLY A 298 -23.32 13.47 11.03
N LYS A 299 -24.09 14.48 10.54
CA LYS A 299 -25.43 14.25 9.99
C LYS A 299 -25.36 13.37 8.75
N VAL A 300 -26.13 12.29 8.72
CA VAL A 300 -26.22 11.38 7.57
C VAL A 300 -26.95 12.08 6.43
N LEU A 301 -26.29 12.19 5.27
CA LEU A 301 -26.85 12.70 4.02
C LEU A 301 -27.36 11.56 3.13
N LYS A 302 -26.62 10.46 3.12
CA LYS A 302 -26.96 9.22 2.41
C LYS A 302 -26.49 8.03 3.26
N PRO A 303 -27.35 7.05 3.58
CA PRO A 303 -26.94 5.85 4.30
C PRO A 303 -25.96 5.03 3.45
N GLY A 304 -25.00 4.36 4.10
CA GLY A 304 -24.13 3.39 3.47
C GLY A 304 -24.80 2.02 3.32
N ALA A 305 -24.27 1.21 2.40
CA ALA A 305 -24.72 -0.16 2.20
C ALA A 305 -24.25 -1.10 3.33
N ILE A 306 -23.16 -0.74 4.03
CA ILE A 306 -22.54 -1.57 5.07
C ILE A 306 -22.76 -0.95 6.44
N SER A 307 -23.37 -1.70 7.36
CA SER A 307 -23.49 -1.26 8.75
C SER A 307 -22.29 -1.69 9.59
N ARG A 308 -22.11 -1.02 10.75
CA ARG A 308 -21.06 -1.39 11.72
C ARG A 308 -21.29 -2.81 12.26
N GLU A 309 -22.55 -3.18 12.48
CA GLU A 309 -22.94 -4.50 12.96
C GLU A 309 -22.54 -5.59 11.96
N MET A 310 -22.80 -5.39 10.66
CA MET A 310 -22.38 -6.33 9.61
C MET A 310 -20.86 -6.53 9.62
N MET A 311 -20.09 -5.44 9.68
CA MET A 311 -18.63 -5.48 9.71
C MET A 311 -18.11 -6.21 10.97
N HIS A 312 -18.63 -5.84 12.15
CA HIS A 312 -18.20 -6.44 13.41
C HIS A 312 -18.60 -7.92 13.52
N ALA A 313 -19.80 -8.31 13.05
CA ALA A 313 -20.21 -9.71 13.00
C ALA A 313 -19.26 -10.56 12.16
N TRP A 314 -18.79 -10.03 10.99
CA TRP A 314 -17.80 -10.73 10.18
C TRP A 314 -16.46 -10.91 10.91
N VAL A 315 -15.90 -9.82 11.43
CA VAL A 315 -14.62 -9.82 12.13
C VAL A 315 -14.66 -10.74 13.35
N GLN A 316 -15.75 -10.67 14.14
CA GLN A 316 -15.96 -11.52 15.31
C GLN A 316 -16.06 -13.01 14.93
N LYS A 317 -16.81 -13.34 13.87
CA LYS A 317 -16.91 -14.72 13.35
C LYS A 317 -15.54 -15.30 12.96
N LYS A 318 -14.61 -14.44 12.49
CA LYS A 318 -13.25 -14.83 12.14
C LYS A 318 -12.28 -14.85 13.33
N GLY A 319 -12.73 -14.44 14.52
CA GLY A 319 -11.90 -14.41 15.73
C GLY A 319 -10.80 -13.34 15.72
N VAL A 320 -10.97 -12.28 14.91
CA VAL A 320 -9.99 -11.21 14.75
C VAL A 320 -10.20 -10.10 15.77
N LEU A 321 -9.15 -9.61 16.37
CA LEU A 321 -9.14 -8.41 17.21
C LEU A 321 -8.93 -7.18 16.34
N LEU A 322 -9.99 -6.39 16.14
CA LEU A 322 -9.94 -5.14 15.36
C LEU A 322 -9.75 -3.94 16.29
N ARG A 323 -8.88 -3.03 15.88
CA ARG A 323 -8.74 -1.66 16.39
C ARG A 323 -8.87 -0.68 15.24
N GLY A 324 -9.77 0.30 15.36
CA GLY A 324 -10.11 1.22 14.28
C GLY A 324 -10.92 0.56 13.18
N GLY A 325 -10.70 1.01 11.93
CA GLY A 325 -11.39 0.51 10.75
C GLY A 325 -12.79 1.08 10.54
N GLY A 326 -13.10 1.52 9.34
CA GLY A 326 -14.40 2.03 8.92
C GLY A 326 -15.20 1.02 8.11
N THR A 327 -16.51 1.25 7.96
CA THR A 327 -17.40 0.41 7.14
C THR A 327 -17.04 0.45 5.65
N ASP A 328 -16.33 1.49 5.22
CA ASP A 328 -15.75 1.62 3.88
C ASP A 328 -14.61 0.64 3.60
N GLU A 329 -14.00 0.05 4.64
CA GLU A 329 -12.96 -0.97 4.56
C GLU A 329 -13.45 -2.36 5.05
N SER A 330 -14.77 -2.50 5.27
CA SER A 330 -15.38 -3.77 5.66
C SER A 330 -15.07 -4.90 4.66
N PRO A 331 -14.93 -6.15 5.10
CA PRO A 331 -14.75 -7.30 4.21
C PRO A 331 -15.81 -7.42 3.10
N HIS A 332 -17.02 -6.89 3.34
CA HIS A 332 -18.12 -6.91 2.37
C HIS A 332 -17.89 -6.05 1.11
N VAL A 333 -16.93 -5.13 1.14
CA VAL A 333 -16.61 -4.26 0.01
C VAL A 333 -15.51 -4.81 -0.90
N TYR A 334 -14.98 -5.99 -0.57
CA TYR A 334 -13.88 -6.65 -1.27
C TYR A 334 -14.31 -8.01 -1.84
N ARG A 335 -13.64 -8.44 -2.92
CA ARG A 335 -13.68 -9.84 -3.36
C ARG A 335 -13.04 -10.74 -2.31
N ARG A 336 -13.28 -12.02 -2.44
CA ARG A 336 -12.56 -13.01 -1.60
C ARG A 336 -11.20 -13.28 -2.25
N LEU A 337 -10.12 -13.14 -1.46
CA LEU A 337 -8.77 -13.32 -1.97
C LEU A 337 -8.53 -14.71 -2.61
N PRO A 338 -9.07 -15.84 -2.08
CA PRO A 338 -8.96 -17.14 -2.75
C PRO A 338 -9.50 -17.12 -4.19
N ASP A 339 -10.68 -16.52 -4.42
CA ASP A 339 -11.30 -16.44 -5.75
C ASP A 339 -10.44 -15.61 -6.72
N VAL A 340 -9.83 -14.54 -6.19
CA VAL A 340 -8.91 -13.67 -6.95
C VAL A 340 -7.63 -14.42 -7.31
N LEU A 341 -7.08 -15.21 -6.40
CA LEU A 341 -5.87 -16.01 -6.66
C LEU A 341 -6.15 -17.16 -7.62
N GLU A 342 -7.33 -17.80 -7.53
CA GLU A 342 -7.77 -18.80 -8.50
C GLU A 342 -7.86 -18.19 -9.91
N ALA A 343 -8.46 -17.01 -10.05
CA ALA A 343 -8.54 -16.29 -11.32
C ALA A 343 -7.17 -15.79 -11.83
N GLN A 344 -6.19 -15.53 -10.94
CA GLN A 344 -4.82 -15.19 -11.31
C GLN A 344 -4.08 -16.40 -11.90
N GLY A 345 -4.42 -17.61 -11.48
CA GLY A 345 -3.94 -18.87 -12.02
C GLY A 345 -2.46 -19.18 -11.71
N ALA A 346 -1.86 -20.02 -12.53
CA ALA A 346 -0.55 -20.63 -12.30
C ALA A 346 0.67 -19.68 -12.45
N THR A 347 0.44 -18.39 -12.68
CA THR A 347 1.54 -17.41 -12.82
C THR A 347 2.25 -17.10 -11.49
N VAL A 348 1.63 -17.46 -10.37
CA VAL A 348 2.15 -17.31 -9.02
C VAL A 348 1.91 -18.59 -8.21
N GLU A 349 2.70 -18.75 -7.16
CA GLU A 349 2.57 -19.84 -6.18
C GLU A 349 2.34 -19.23 -4.80
N VAL A 350 1.34 -19.72 -4.04
CA VAL A 350 1.13 -19.36 -2.64
C VAL A 350 2.09 -20.18 -1.78
N LEU A 351 2.93 -19.49 -1.02
CA LEU A 351 3.90 -20.09 -0.10
C LEU A 351 3.34 -20.25 1.31
N HIS A 352 2.59 -19.24 1.78
CA HIS A 352 1.96 -19.23 3.10
C HIS A 352 0.61 -18.55 3.02
N THR A 353 -0.37 -19.11 3.74
CA THR A 353 -1.66 -18.48 4.03
C THR A 353 -1.62 -17.91 5.45
N LEU A 354 -1.84 -16.64 5.58
CA LEU A 354 -1.70 -15.89 6.82
C LEU A 354 -3.08 -15.54 7.38
N ARG A 355 -3.46 -16.17 8.49
CA ARG A 355 -4.72 -15.92 9.19
C ARG A 355 -4.57 -14.72 10.12
N PRO A 356 -5.38 -13.64 9.98
CA PRO A 356 -5.28 -12.48 10.84
C PRO A 356 -5.69 -12.80 12.28
N LEU A 357 -4.93 -12.29 13.23
CA LEU A 357 -5.17 -12.35 14.68
C LEU A 357 -5.56 -10.99 15.23
N VAL A 358 -4.80 -9.96 14.79
CA VAL A 358 -4.97 -8.55 15.16
C VAL A 358 -4.93 -7.73 13.88
N VAL A 359 -5.85 -6.78 13.78
CA VAL A 359 -5.91 -5.77 12.69
C VAL A 359 -6.00 -4.40 13.34
N VAL A 360 -5.07 -3.51 13.01
CA VAL A 360 -5.06 -2.14 13.51
C VAL A 360 -5.07 -1.16 12.34
N MET A 361 -6.07 -0.29 12.31
CA MET A 361 -6.32 0.71 11.27
C MET A 361 -6.60 2.09 11.90
N ALA A 362 -6.70 3.12 11.08
CA ALA A 362 -7.17 4.43 11.50
C ALA A 362 -8.60 4.37 12.06
N GLY A 363 -8.95 5.34 12.90
CA GLY A 363 -10.27 5.40 13.55
C GLY A 363 -11.41 5.46 12.54
N ALA A 364 -12.53 4.80 12.84
CA ALA A 364 -13.70 4.72 11.97
C ALA A 364 -14.34 6.09 11.67
N ASP A 365 -14.20 7.04 12.57
CA ASP A 365 -14.79 8.39 12.48
C ASP A 365 -13.80 9.44 11.98
N GLU A 366 -12.61 9.01 11.53
CA GLU A 366 -11.61 9.93 11.01
C GLU A 366 -12.05 10.52 9.67
N PHE A 367 -11.93 11.86 9.59
CA PHE A 367 -12.23 12.56 8.35
C PHE A 367 -11.10 12.37 7.35
N ASP A 368 -11.36 11.63 6.29
CA ASP A 368 -10.47 11.48 5.16
C ASP A 368 -10.98 12.37 3.99
N PRO A 369 -10.28 13.46 3.66
CA PRO A 369 -10.68 14.34 2.57
C PRO A 369 -10.52 13.71 1.18
N TYR A 370 -9.87 12.55 1.08
CA TYR A 370 -9.59 11.83 -0.17
C TYR A 370 -10.55 10.66 -0.41
N LYS A 371 -11.58 10.50 0.43
CA LYS A 371 -12.65 9.52 0.21
C LYS A 371 -13.48 9.90 -1.02
N ASP A 372 -13.48 9.02 -1.99
CA ASP A 372 -14.32 9.04 -3.20
C ASP A 372 -15.79 8.62 -2.93
#